data_1ae718dd601588ef0225dd9f1ec7c9c8
#
_entry.id   1ae718dd601588ef0225dd9f1ec7c9c8
#
_cell.length_a   1.000
_cell.length_b   1.000
_cell.length_c   1.000
_cell.angle_alpha   90.00
_cell.angle_beta   90.00
_cell.angle_gamma   90.00
#
_symmetry.space_group_name_H-M   'P 1'
#
loop_
_entity.id
_entity.type
_entity.pdbx_description
1 polymer ?
#
loop_
_entity_poly.entity_id
_entity_poly.type
_entity_poly.pdbx_seq_one_letter_code
_entity_poly.pdbx_strand_id
1 'polypeptide(L)' 'MWLHLSDSVFYFGPGGITVLKEVDLRDKPKTFMYRTELYSNNIRVDLVKETVEDILKKLEEEN' A
#
# COMPACT_ATOMS: atom_id res chain seq x y z
N MET A 1 -7.45 7.59 -9.19
CA MET A 1 -7.79 6.16 -9.27
C MET A 1 -8.03 5.61 -7.87
N TRP A 2 -9.14 4.94 -7.66
CA TRP A 2 -9.45 4.37 -6.35
C TRP A 2 -8.89 2.98 -6.23
N LEU A 3 -8.23 2.69 -5.10
CA LEU A 3 -7.63 1.40 -4.80
C LEU A 3 -8.42 0.74 -3.67
N HIS A 4 -9.06 -0.39 -3.97
CA HIS A 4 -9.83 -1.17 -3.00
C HIS A 4 -8.99 -2.31 -2.46
N LEU A 5 -8.63 -2.21 -1.19
CA LEU A 5 -7.86 -3.24 -0.49
C LEU A 5 -8.78 -3.98 0.48
N SER A 6 -8.27 -5.05 1.10
CA SER A 6 -9.10 -5.90 1.97
C SER A 6 -9.70 -5.15 3.15
N ASP A 7 -8.97 -4.20 3.74
CA ASP A 7 -9.40 -3.48 4.94
C ASP A 7 -9.67 -2.00 4.72
N SER A 8 -9.44 -1.48 3.51
CA SER A 8 -9.50 -0.03 3.30
C SER A 8 -9.60 0.33 1.82
N VAL A 9 -9.94 1.60 1.58
CA VAL A 9 -10.02 2.16 0.22
C VAL A 9 -9.21 3.45 0.23
N PHE A 10 -8.33 3.60 -0.77
CA PHE A 10 -7.49 4.78 -0.90
C PHE A 10 -7.62 5.38 -2.30
N TYR A 11 -7.46 6.70 -2.38
CA TYR A 11 -7.27 7.35 -3.68
C TYR A 11 -5.80 7.28 -4.05
N PHE A 12 -5.47 6.71 -5.21
CA PHE A 12 -4.11 6.60 -5.70
C PHE A 12 -3.90 7.63 -6.80
N GLY A 13 -3.00 8.56 -6.56
CA GLY A 13 -2.69 9.64 -7.49
C GLY A 13 -2.48 10.97 -6.78
N PRO A 14 -2.35 12.08 -7.52
CA PRO A 14 -2.14 13.40 -6.93
C PRO A 14 -3.23 13.73 -5.91
N GLY A 15 -2.83 14.20 -4.75
CA GLY A 15 -3.74 14.47 -3.64
C GLY A 15 -4.03 13.28 -2.76
N GLY A 16 -3.59 12.10 -3.14
CA GLY A 16 -3.77 10.87 -2.36
C GLY A 16 -2.45 10.13 -2.21
N ILE A 17 -2.50 8.80 -2.30
CA ILE A 17 -1.29 7.96 -2.19
C ILE A 17 -0.44 8.13 -3.46
N THR A 18 0.84 8.44 -3.27
CA THR A 18 1.77 8.66 -4.38
C THR A 18 2.98 7.73 -4.35
N VAL A 19 3.26 7.09 -3.21
CA VAL A 19 4.41 6.19 -3.07
C VAL A 19 3.99 4.94 -2.33
N LEU A 20 4.43 3.78 -2.84
CA LEU A 20 4.33 2.48 -2.19
C LEU A 20 5.74 2.06 -1.78
N LYS A 21 5.89 1.57 -0.57
CA LYS A 21 7.19 1.11 -0.08
C LYS A 21 7.03 -0.24 0.61
N GLU A 22 7.89 -1.19 0.29
CA GLU A 22 7.88 -2.48 0.97
C GLU A 22 8.31 -2.33 2.43
N VAL A 23 7.60 -3.01 3.31
CA VAL A 23 7.98 -3.09 4.71
C VAL A 23 9.22 -3.98 4.83
N ASP A 24 10.20 -3.53 5.62
CA ASP A 24 11.37 -4.36 5.95
C ASP A 24 10.95 -5.38 6.99
N LEU A 25 10.94 -6.66 6.60
CA LEU A 25 10.48 -7.74 7.47
C LEU A 25 11.60 -8.33 8.34
N ARG A 26 12.86 -7.92 8.12
CA ARG A 26 14.00 -8.51 8.82
C ARG A 26 13.95 -8.30 10.33
N ASP A 27 13.40 -7.18 10.78
CA ASP A 27 13.28 -6.83 12.20
C ASP A 27 11.87 -6.99 12.74
N LYS A 28 10.98 -7.67 12.00
CA LYS A 28 9.59 -7.85 12.40
C LYS A 28 9.34 -9.28 12.88
N PRO A 29 8.41 -9.48 13.82
CA PRO A 29 8.01 -10.83 14.22
C PRO A 29 7.31 -11.55 13.06
N LYS A 30 7.29 -12.90 13.12
CA LYS A 30 6.64 -13.71 12.08
C LYS A 30 5.15 -13.47 11.98
N THR A 31 4.55 -12.94 13.04
CA THR A 31 3.13 -12.62 13.10
C THR A 31 2.79 -11.28 12.43
N PHE A 32 3.80 -10.51 12.04
CA PHE A 32 3.57 -9.21 11.41
C PHE A 32 2.90 -9.42 10.04
N MET A 33 1.75 -8.80 9.84
CA MET A 33 0.88 -9.06 8.68
C MET A 33 1.04 -8.07 7.54
N TYR A 34 1.58 -6.87 7.82
CA TYR A 34 1.60 -5.79 6.84
C TYR A 34 2.80 -5.90 5.92
N ARG A 35 2.62 -5.62 4.64
CA ARG A 35 3.66 -5.78 3.63
C ARG A 35 4.02 -4.50 2.90
N THR A 36 3.15 -3.50 2.93
CA THR A 36 3.36 -2.26 2.19
C THR A 36 3.02 -1.05 3.04
N GLU A 37 3.89 -0.04 2.95
CA GLU A 37 3.66 1.30 3.52
C GLU A 37 3.13 2.20 2.42
N LEU A 38 2.07 2.95 2.71
CA LEU A 38 1.47 3.91 1.78
C LEU A 38 1.86 5.32 2.21
N TYR A 39 2.34 6.11 1.27
CA TYR A 39 2.79 7.47 1.53
C TYR A 39 2.00 8.48 0.70
N SER A 40 1.72 9.62 1.31
CA SER A 40 1.15 10.80 0.65
C SER A 40 2.00 12.01 1.05
N ASN A 41 2.58 12.70 0.06
CA ASN A 41 3.46 13.85 0.30
C ASN A 41 4.60 13.51 1.29
N ASN A 42 5.24 12.37 1.09
CA ASN A 42 6.36 11.90 1.91
C ASN A 42 5.99 11.58 3.37
N ILE A 43 4.71 11.49 3.68
CA ILE A 43 4.23 11.13 5.01
C ILE A 43 3.55 9.75 4.91
N ARG A 44 3.94 8.82 5.80
CA ARG A 44 3.28 7.52 5.85
C ARG A 44 1.87 7.69 6.40
N VAL A 45 0.88 7.28 5.60
CA VAL A 45 -0.53 7.41 6.00
C VAL A 45 -1.12 6.09 6.46
N ASP A 46 -0.59 4.95 6.00
CA ASP A 46 -1.10 3.66 6.46
C ASP A 46 -0.13 2.51 6.11
N LEU A 47 -0.40 1.37 6.73
CA LEU A 47 0.22 0.07 6.44
C LEU A 47 -0.87 -0.88 5.98
N VAL A 48 -0.62 -1.63 4.92
CA VAL A 48 -1.60 -2.56 4.37
C VAL A 48 -1.01 -3.96 4.22
N LYS A 49 -1.87 -4.96 4.20
CA LYS A 49 -1.48 -6.36 4.12
C LYS A 49 -1.03 -6.76 2.71
N GLU A 50 -1.57 -6.12 1.71
CA GLU A 50 -1.24 -6.41 0.32
C GLU A 50 0.22 -6.08 0.02
N THR A 51 0.86 -6.87 -0.82
CA THR A 51 2.21 -6.58 -1.29
C THR A 51 2.18 -5.46 -2.32
N VAL A 52 3.34 -4.84 -2.56
CA VAL A 52 3.47 -3.84 -3.63
C VAL A 52 3.03 -4.45 -4.96
N GLU A 53 3.44 -5.69 -5.24
CA GLU A 53 3.06 -6.39 -6.47
C GLU A 53 1.55 -6.55 -6.58
N ASP A 54 0.87 -6.95 -5.51
CA ASP A 54 -0.59 -7.09 -5.50
C ASP A 54 -1.28 -5.76 -5.78
N ILE A 55 -0.78 -4.69 -5.17
CA ILE A 55 -1.35 -3.36 -5.36
C ILE A 55 -1.19 -2.89 -6.80
N LEU A 56 0.01 -3.06 -7.37
CA LEU A 56 0.27 -2.68 -8.76
C LEU A 56 -0.63 -3.46 -9.72
N LYS A 57 -0.84 -4.73 -9.44
CA LYS A 57 -1.73 -5.57 -10.24
C LYS A 57 -3.17 -5.08 -10.20
N LYS A 58 -3.66 -4.72 -9.01
CA LYS A 58 -5.00 -4.16 -8.86
C LYS A 58 -5.16 -2.85 -9.63
N LEU A 59 -4.16 -1.98 -9.60
CA LEU A 59 -4.18 -0.73 -10.33
C LEU A 59 -4.24 -0.96 -11.84
N GLU A 60 -3.53 -1.98 -12.35
CA GLU A 60 -3.60 -2.36 -13.75
C GLU A 60 -4.99 -2.85 -14.16
N GLU A 61 -5.62 -3.65 -13.31
CA GLU A 61 -6.94 -4.23 -13.59
C GLU A 61 -8.03 -3.17 -13.66
N GLU A 62 -7.87 -2.05 -12.96
CA GLU A 62 -8.85 -0.97 -12.94
C GLU A 62 -8.72 -0.01 -14.12
N ASN A 63 -7.70 -0.16 -14.91
CA ASN A 63 -7.51 0.60 -16.13
C ASN A 63 -8.05 -0.22 -17.32
#